data_a090f4ecbbcca341e731567d86db2a30
#
_entry.id   a090f4ecbbcca341e731567d86db2a30
#
_cell.length_a   1.000
_cell.length_b   1.000
_cell.length_c   1.000
_cell.angle_alpha   90.00
_cell.angle_beta   90.00
_cell.angle_gamma   90.00
#
_symmetry.space_group_name_H-M   'P 1'
#
loop_
_entity.id
_entity.type
_entity.pdbx_description
1 polymer ?
#
loop_
_entity_poly.entity_id
_entity_poly.type
_entity_poly.pdbx_seq_one_letter_code
_entity_poly.pdbx_strand_id
1 'polypeptide(L)'
;MTTYKGVGVYAGRVIGPVLQMPEPIQEPKAGLRLDGESPEEAGQRIQDASVRVKEDLLARAENAGRDGKAVLKSTSQMATDRALIKSAVKLVETQQMAPERAIWEAATSFADQMAALGGYMAERVTDIHDVRARIVAELTGQQAPGIPFAEEPFVLAAVDLAPADTATLDPKNVIALITSDGGPQAHTAILARGLGLPAIVAAKGVTDIPDGTEVYVDSNAGIVNTEPTDEDREAAEKYANRKP
;
A
#
# COMPACT_ATOMS: atom_id res chain seq x y z
N MET A 1 -14.05 -16.68 -18.78
CA MET A 1 -14.78 -15.49 -18.31
C MET A 1 -15.29 -15.75 -16.90
N THR A 2 -14.75 -15.00 -15.95
CA THR A 2 -15.23 -15.09 -14.55
C THR A 2 -15.86 -13.75 -14.17
N THR A 3 -17.07 -13.82 -13.60
CA THR A 3 -17.82 -12.66 -13.14
C THR A 3 -17.94 -12.69 -11.62
N TYR A 4 -17.46 -11.64 -10.97
CA TYR A 4 -17.64 -11.43 -9.53
C TYR A 4 -18.80 -10.47 -9.30
N LYS A 5 -19.55 -10.70 -8.22
CA LYS A 5 -20.71 -9.89 -7.85
C LYS A 5 -20.50 -9.28 -6.47
N GLY A 6 -20.83 -8.01 -6.35
CA GLY A 6 -20.78 -7.26 -5.11
C GLY A 6 -21.81 -6.15 -5.09
N VAL A 7 -21.64 -5.20 -4.21
CA VAL A 7 -22.53 -4.05 -4.05
C VAL A 7 -21.85 -2.79 -4.58
N GLY A 8 -22.42 -2.18 -5.61
CA GLY A 8 -21.95 -0.90 -6.12
C GLY A 8 -22.23 0.23 -5.13
N VAL A 9 -21.24 1.07 -4.88
CA VAL A 9 -21.33 2.16 -3.89
C VAL A 9 -21.15 3.57 -4.47
N TYR A 10 -20.51 3.66 -5.62
CA TYR A 10 -20.47 4.86 -6.45
C TYR A 10 -20.50 4.47 -7.92
N ALA A 11 -21.42 5.07 -8.67
CA ALA A 11 -21.75 4.70 -10.04
C ALA A 11 -20.58 4.92 -11.01
N GLY A 12 -20.35 3.95 -11.89
CA GLY A 12 -19.36 4.08 -12.95
C GLY A 12 -19.10 2.79 -13.71
N ARG A 13 -18.45 2.95 -14.86
CA ARG A 13 -18.05 1.85 -15.74
C ARG A 13 -16.65 2.13 -16.24
N VAL A 14 -15.70 1.24 -15.92
CA VAL A 14 -14.31 1.39 -16.32
C VAL A 14 -13.72 0.06 -16.75
N ILE A 15 -12.68 0.12 -17.57
CA ILE A 15 -11.81 -1.01 -17.89
C ILE A 15 -10.37 -0.62 -17.57
N GLY A 16 -9.64 -1.54 -16.98
CA GLY A 16 -8.23 -1.38 -16.67
C GLY A 16 -7.62 -2.61 -16.04
N PRO A 17 -6.29 -2.66 -15.93
CA PRO A 17 -5.60 -3.73 -15.24
C PRO A 17 -5.90 -3.68 -13.74
N VAL A 18 -6.03 -4.84 -13.12
CA VAL A 18 -6.12 -4.96 -11.66
C VAL A 18 -4.74 -4.89 -11.04
N LEU A 19 -4.60 -4.17 -9.93
CA LEU A 19 -3.50 -4.34 -8.99
C LEU A 19 -4.08 -4.64 -7.61
N GLN A 20 -3.54 -5.69 -6.99
CA GLN A 20 -3.92 -6.10 -5.65
C GLN A 20 -3.27 -5.19 -4.61
N MET A 21 -4.01 -4.84 -3.57
CA MET A 21 -3.44 -4.22 -2.39
C MET A 21 -2.48 -5.22 -1.73
N PRO A 22 -1.21 -4.87 -1.51
CA PRO A 22 -0.27 -5.76 -0.84
C PRO A 22 -0.75 -6.16 0.55
N GLU A 23 -0.46 -7.41 0.94
CA GLU A 23 -0.72 -7.85 2.29
C GLU A 23 0.12 -7.06 3.31
N PRO A 24 -0.42 -6.81 4.51
CA PRO A 24 0.36 -6.16 5.57
C PRO A 24 1.61 -6.98 5.91
N ILE A 25 2.74 -6.29 6.02
CA ILE A 25 4.01 -6.90 6.39
C ILE A 25 3.91 -7.48 7.79
N GLN A 26 4.14 -8.78 7.89
CA GLN A 26 4.07 -9.51 9.15
C GLN A 26 5.35 -9.29 9.97
N GLU A 27 5.21 -9.38 11.29
CA GLU A 27 6.36 -9.34 12.18
C GLU A 27 7.33 -10.50 11.90
N PRO A 28 8.62 -10.24 11.64
CA PRO A 28 9.62 -11.28 11.47
C PRO A 28 9.72 -12.14 12.74
N LYS A 29 10.01 -13.42 12.59
CA LYS A 29 10.08 -14.36 13.75
C LYS A 29 10.98 -13.83 14.85
N ALA A 30 10.49 -13.90 16.09
CA ALA A 30 11.31 -13.56 17.27
C ALA A 30 12.56 -14.44 17.32
N GLY A 31 13.71 -13.81 17.61
CA GLY A 31 14.99 -14.51 17.69
C GLY A 31 15.58 -14.93 16.34
N LEU A 32 15.05 -14.42 15.22
CA LEU A 32 15.64 -14.65 13.90
C LEU A 32 17.09 -14.15 13.87
N ARG A 33 18.01 -15.02 13.42
CA ARG A 33 19.45 -14.77 13.40
C ARG A 33 19.96 -14.65 11.97
N LEU A 34 21.20 -14.14 11.84
CA LEU A 34 21.93 -14.15 10.58
C LEU A 34 22.07 -15.58 10.04
N ASP A 35 21.92 -15.69 8.74
CA ASP A 35 22.06 -16.95 8.00
C ASP A 35 23.05 -16.77 6.84
N GLY A 36 24.29 -17.22 7.06
CA GLY A 36 25.34 -17.26 6.05
C GLY A 36 25.99 -15.91 5.68
N GLU A 37 25.54 -14.79 6.21
CA GLU A 37 26.13 -13.46 5.99
C GLU A 37 26.85 -12.93 7.25
N SER A 38 27.83 -12.05 7.05
CA SER A 38 28.49 -11.36 8.17
C SER A 38 27.62 -10.26 8.76
N PRO A 39 27.84 -9.86 10.04
CA PRO A 39 27.14 -8.72 10.62
C PRO A 39 27.35 -7.40 9.85
N GLU A 40 28.51 -7.23 9.22
CA GLU A 40 28.83 -6.06 8.41
C GLU A 40 27.99 -6.03 7.12
N GLU A 41 27.90 -7.14 6.40
CA GLU A 41 27.06 -7.28 5.20
C GLU A 41 25.57 -7.08 5.54
N ALA A 42 25.10 -7.68 6.62
CA ALA A 42 23.72 -7.53 7.09
C ALA A 42 23.41 -6.08 7.50
N GLY A 43 24.34 -5.41 8.19
CA GLY A 43 24.22 -3.99 8.53
C GLY A 43 24.18 -3.09 7.29
N GLN A 44 25.00 -3.40 6.27
CA GLN A 44 24.98 -2.69 5.01
C GLN A 44 23.65 -2.88 4.26
N ARG A 45 23.09 -4.09 4.26
CA ARG A 45 21.76 -4.36 3.67
C ARG A 45 20.65 -3.50 4.29
N ILE A 46 20.67 -3.28 5.61
CA ILE A 46 19.71 -2.38 6.26
C ILE A 46 19.87 -0.95 5.74
N GLN A 47 21.12 -0.47 5.61
CA GLN A 47 21.40 0.87 5.11
C GLN A 47 20.93 1.03 3.66
N ASP A 48 21.26 0.07 2.80
CA ASP A 48 20.87 0.07 1.39
C ASP A 48 19.35 0.01 1.23
N ALA A 49 18.67 -0.85 1.98
CA ALA A 49 17.22 -0.94 1.98
C ALA A 49 16.57 0.39 2.43
N SER A 50 17.11 1.04 3.45
CA SER A 50 16.61 2.32 3.93
C SER A 50 16.73 3.43 2.87
N VAL A 51 17.83 3.44 2.11
CA VAL A 51 18.03 4.38 1.00
C VAL A 51 17.04 4.11 -0.13
N ARG A 52 16.86 2.85 -0.54
CA ARG A 52 15.89 2.49 -1.58
C ARG A 52 14.45 2.85 -1.19
N VAL A 53 14.06 2.62 0.05
CA VAL A 53 12.75 3.03 0.57
C VAL A 53 12.58 4.55 0.50
N LYS A 54 13.62 5.32 0.87
CA LYS A 54 13.59 6.78 0.75
C LYS A 54 13.40 7.22 -0.70
N GLU A 55 14.14 6.62 -1.64
CA GLU A 55 14.07 6.94 -3.06
C GLU A 55 12.69 6.62 -3.64
N ASP A 56 12.12 5.45 -3.31
CA ASP A 56 10.75 5.08 -3.72
C ASP A 56 9.71 6.08 -3.19
N LEU A 57 9.78 6.44 -1.90
CA LEU A 57 8.88 7.42 -1.32
C LEU A 57 8.99 8.81 -1.96
N LEU A 58 10.19 9.24 -2.33
CA LEU A 58 10.42 10.50 -3.04
C LEU A 58 9.87 10.45 -4.47
N ALA A 59 10.05 9.35 -5.19
CA ALA A 59 9.49 9.15 -6.53
C ALA A 59 7.95 9.18 -6.50
N ARG A 60 7.34 8.51 -5.53
CA ARG A 60 5.88 8.57 -5.31
C ARG A 60 5.41 9.99 -4.97
N ALA A 61 6.20 10.75 -4.19
CA ALA A 61 5.87 12.12 -3.82
C ALA A 61 5.81 13.07 -5.03
N GLU A 62 6.57 12.81 -6.10
CA GLU A 62 6.53 13.63 -7.31
C GLU A 62 5.18 13.55 -8.02
N ASN A 63 4.53 12.39 -7.97
CA ASN A 63 3.25 12.13 -8.61
C ASN A 63 2.04 12.35 -7.70
N ALA A 64 2.27 12.56 -6.40
CA ALA A 64 1.21 12.76 -5.41
C ALA A 64 0.66 14.20 -5.41
N GLY A 65 -0.62 14.34 -5.03
CA GLY A 65 -1.23 15.64 -4.73
C GLY A 65 -0.52 16.37 -3.58
N ARG A 66 -0.82 17.66 -3.38
CA ARG A 66 -0.10 18.54 -2.43
C ARG A 66 0.07 17.92 -1.03
N ASP A 67 -1.02 17.39 -0.47
CA ASP A 67 -1.02 16.86 0.89
C ASP A 67 -0.26 15.53 0.97
N GLY A 68 -0.50 14.62 0.04
CA GLY A 68 0.23 13.36 -0.09
C GLY A 68 1.74 13.56 -0.30
N LYS A 69 2.12 14.58 -1.10
CA LYS A 69 3.53 14.94 -1.32
C LYS A 69 4.24 15.34 -0.03
N ALA A 70 3.58 16.12 0.82
CA ALA A 70 4.16 16.54 2.10
C ALA A 70 4.35 15.35 3.05
N VAL A 71 3.37 14.46 3.14
CA VAL A 71 3.42 13.23 3.95
C VAL A 71 4.56 12.33 3.47
N LEU A 72 4.59 11.98 2.17
CA LEU A 72 5.59 11.08 1.60
C LEU A 72 7.01 11.61 1.76
N LYS A 73 7.23 12.93 1.60
CA LYS A 73 8.53 13.56 1.85
C LYS A 73 8.95 13.46 3.32
N SER A 74 8.01 13.66 4.25
CA SER A 74 8.28 13.52 5.67
C SER A 74 8.67 12.08 6.02
N THR A 75 7.89 11.10 5.54
CA THR A 75 8.16 9.67 5.75
C THR A 75 9.49 9.25 5.11
N SER A 76 9.84 9.80 3.94
CA SER A 76 11.12 9.50 3.27
C SER A 76 12.34 9.92 4.09
N GLN A 77 12.26 11.02 4.83
CA GLN A 77 13.34 11.46 5.73
C GLN A 77 13.50 10.50 6.91
N MET A 78 12.39 9.98 7.44
CA MET A 78 12.39 9.02 8.54
C MET A 78 12.99 7.67 8.13
N ALA A 79 12.84 7.26 6.88
CA ALA A 79 13.41 6.01 6.37
C ALA A 79 14.94 5.94 6.53
N THR A 80 15.63 7.09 6.49
CA THR A 80 17.08 7.18 6.69
C THR A 80 17.48 7.89 7.98
N ASP A 81 16.60 7.86 9.00
CA ASP A 81 16.92 8.42 10.31
C ASP A 81 18.15 7.71 10.92
N ARG A 82 19.15 8.50 11.30
CA ARG A 82 20.43 7.96 11.76
C ARG A 82 20.31 7.18 13.07
N ALA A 83 19.45 7.61 13.98
CA ALA A 83 19.28 6.94 15.27
C ALA A 83 18.60 5.59 15.09
N LEU A 84 17.55 5.54 14.26
CA LEU A 84 16.84 4.31 13.91
C LEU A 84 17.77 3.29 13.23
N ILE A 85 18.45 3.70 12.15
CA ILE A 85 19.30 2.80 11.37
C ILE A 85 20.50 2.32 12.20
N LYS A 86 21.16 3.22 12.94
CA LYS A 86 22.25 2.85 13.84
C LYS A 86 21.81 1.85 14.92
N SER A 87 20.61 2.01 15.45
CA SER A 87 20.07 1.09 16.44
C SER A 87 19.85 -0.33 15.84
N ALA A 88 19.29 -0.41 14.65
CA ALA A 88 19.10 -1.68 13.95
C ALA A 88 20.45 -2.35 13.63
N VAL A 89 21.41 -1.63 13.06
CA VAL A 89 22.76 -2.15 12.77
C VAL A 89 23.43 -2.65 14.04
N LYS A 90 23.31 -1.94 15.16
CA LYS A 90 23.85 -2.39 16.46
C LYS A 90 23.26 -3.72 16.91
N LEU A 91 21.95 -3.95 16.70
CA LEU A 91 21.33 -5.25 17.02
C LEU A 91 21.90 -6.39 16.16
N VAL A 92 22.18 -6.13 14.88
CA VAL A 92 22.86 -7.09 14.01
C VAL A 92 24.25 -7.41 14.55
N GLU A 93 25.08 -6.38 14.80
CA GLU A 93 26.47 -6.53 15.25
C GLU A 93 26.61 -7.23 16.62
N THR A 94 25.77 -6.82 17.60
CA THR A 94 25.92 -7.29 18.98
C THR A 94 25.14 -8.55 19.29
N GLN A 95 24.06 -8.82 18.56
CA GLN A 95 23.17 -9.96 18.81
C GLN A 95 23.08 -10.93 17.64
N GLN A 96 23.78 -10.66 16.53
CA GLN A 96 23.68 -11.43 15.28
C GLN A 96 22.25 -11.63 14.82
N MET A 97 21.43 -10.60 15.00
CA MET A 97 20.04 -10.61 14.60
C MET A 97 19.91 -10.44 13.09
N ALA A 98 18.95 -11.15 12.47
CA ALA A 98 18.69 -10.97 11.04
C ALA A 98 18.24 -9.51 10.73
N PRO A 99 18.60 -8.94 9.57
CA PRO A 99 18.32 -7.53 9.24
C PRO A 99 16.85 -7.13 9.40
N GLU A 100 15.93 -7.94 8.88
CA GLU A 100 14.49 -7.69 8.97
C GLU A 100 13.96 -7.71 10.41
N ARG A 101 14.53 -8.56 11.26
CA ARG A 101 14.18 -8.58 12.69
C ARG A 101 14.81 -7.40 13.42
N ALA A 102 16.04 -7.06 13.11
CA ALA A 102 16.77 -5.95 13.74
C ALA A 102 16.09 -4.60 13.47
N ILE A 103 15.67 -4.33 12.24
CA ILE A 103 14.92 -3.10 11.93
C ILE A 103 13.54 -3.10 12.57
N TRP A 104 12.87 -4.26 12.68
CA TRP A 104 11.57 -4.37 13.36
C TRP A 104 11.68 -4.00 14.85
N GLU A 105 12.64 -4.59 15.56
CA GLU A 105 12.88 -4.31 16.97
C GLU A 105 13.29 -2.85 17.21
N ALA A 106 14.23 -2.34 16.41
CA ALA A 106 14.72 -0.96 16.55
C ALA A 106 13.59 0.04 16.33
N ALA A 107 12.77 -0.15 15.29
CA ALA A 107 11.66 0.74 14.99
C ALA A 107 10.54 0.64 16.03
N THR A 108 10.25 -0.55 16.55
CA THR A 108 9.28 -0.73 17.64
C THR A 108 9.73 0.04 18.88
N SER A 109 10.99 -0.15 19.30
CA SER A 109 11.55 0.58 20.46
C SER A 109 11.54 2.10 20.23
N PHE A 110 11.80 2.56 19.02
CA PHE A 110 11.78 3.98 18.66
C PHE A 110 10.35 4.54 18.71
N ALA A 111 9.37 3.79 18.21
CA ALA A 111 7.95 4.14 18.27
C ALA A 111 7.44 4.24 19.73
N ASP A 112 7.82 3.29 20.58
CA ASP A 112 7.45 3.29 22.00
C ASP A 112 8.02 4.53 22.72
N GLN A 113 9.26 4.91 22.43
CA GLN A 113 9.87 6.14 22.97
C GLN A 113 9.13 7.40 22.50
N MET A 114 8.76 7.48 21.23
CA MET A 114 7.99 8.60 20.69
C MET A 114 6.59 8.66 21.30
N ALA A 115 5.92 7.51 21.47
CA ALA A 115 4.62 7.43 22.15
C ALA A 115 4.70 7.93 23.60
N ALA A 116 5.76 7.57 24.32
CA ALA A 116 5.97 7.99 25.70
C ALA A 116 6.21 9.50 25.86
N LEU A 117 6.77 10.17 24.85
CA LEU A 117 6.95 11.63 24.83
C LEU A 117 5.63 12.39 24.67
N GLY A 118 4.61 11.76 24.07
CA GLY A 118 3.30 12.37 23.85
C GLY A 118 3.28 13.49 22.80
N GLY A 119 2.11 14.16 22.68
CA GLY A 119 1.93 15.29 21.78
C GLY A 119 2.32 14.98 20.33
N TYR A 120 2.97 15.90 19.66
CA TYR A 120 3.40 15.78 18.25
C TYR A 120 4.29 14.53 18.00
N MET A 121 5.09 14.11 18.98
CA MET A 121 5.93 12.91 18.84
C MET A 121 5.11 11.62 18.76
N ALA A 122 4.03 11.53 19.51
CA ALA A 122 3.11 10.38 19.45
C ALA A 122 2.39 10.26 18.09
N GLU A 123 2.12 11.37 17.42
CA GLU A 123 1.52 11.37 16.07
C GLU A 123 2.45 10.74 15.01
N ARG A 124 3.77 10.74 15.26
CA ARG A 124 4.77 10.16 14.36
C ARG A 124 4.91 8.64 14.45
N VAL A 125 4.30 8.01 15.43
CA VAL A 125 4.36 6.55 15.63
C VAL A 125 3.88 5.77 14.40
N THR A 126 2.80 6.23 13.79
CA THR A 126 2.27 5.61 12.55
C THR A 126 3.27 5.69 11.40
N ASP A 127 3.96 6.81 11.24
CA ASP A 127 4.99 6.99 10.21
C ASP A 127 6.18 6.04 10.44
N ILE A 128 6.57 5.83 11.71
CA ILE A 128 7.64 4.88 12.08
C ILE A 128 7.24 3.46 11.71
N HIS A 129 5.99 3.07 11.97
CA HIS A 129 5.48 1.75 11.62
C HIS A 129 5.41 1.55 10.10
N ASP A 130 5.04 2.56 9.32
CA ASP A 130 5.04 2.50 7.86
C ASP A 130 6.48 2.32 7.32
N VAL A 131 7.42 3.13 7.78
CA VAL A 131 8.84 3.01 7.42
C VAL A 131 9.40 1.64 7.78
N ARG A 132 9.12 1.14 8.99
CA ARG A 132 9.50 -0.22 9.41
C ARG A 132 9.02 -1.28 8.43
N ALA A 133 7.74 -1.24 8.10
CA ALA A 133 7.14 -2.22 7.19
C ALA A 133 7.78 -2.14 5.79
N ARG A 134 8.03 -0.94 5.27
CA ARG A 134 8.69 -0.76 3.97
C ARG A 134 10.13 -1.27 3.94
N ILE A 135 10.92 -1.01 4.98
CA ILE A 135 12.30 -1.51 5.05
C ILE A 135 12.31 -3.03 5.19
N VAL A 136 11.39 -3.62 5.98
CA VAL A 136 11.25 -5.08 6.06
C VAL A 136 10.84 -5.68 4.71
N ALA A 137 9.88 -5.07 4.02
CA ALA A 137 9.46 -5.50 2.68
C ALA A 137 10.66 -5.52 1.71
N GLU A 138 11.45 -4.45 1.69
CA GLU A 138 12.64 -4.33 0.84
C GLU A 138 13.71 -5.40 1.17
N LEU A 139 13.95 -5.66 2.46
CA LEU A 139 14.90 -6.67 2.92
C LEU A 139 14.48 -8.11 2.58
N THR A 140 13.18 -8.36 2.52
CA THR A 140 12.61 -9.70 2.31
C THR A 140 12.08 -9.93 0.89
N GLY A 141 12.19 -8.93 0.00
CA GLY A 141 11.69 -9.01 -1.37
C GLY A 141 10.16 -9.05 -1.48
N GLN A 142 9.45 -8.58 -0.45
CA GLN A 142 8.00 -8.43 -0.46
C GLN A 142 7.57 -7.09 -1.09
N GLN A 143 6.32 -7.00 -1.52
CA GLN A 143 5.77 -5.71 -1.97
C GLN A 143 5.68 -4.73 -0.81
N ALA A 144 6.02 -3.45 -1.08
CA ALA A 144 5.88 -2.39 -0.10
C ALA A 144 4.40 -2.19 0.29
N PRO A 145 4.11 -1.90 1.58
CA PRO A 145 2.74 -1.65 2.03
C PRO A 145 2.15 -0.38 1.39
N GLY A 146 0.84 -0.31 1.40
CA GLY A 146 0.07 0.80 0.86
C GLY A 146 -0.38 0.59 -0.59
N ILE A 147 -1.00 1.61 -1.18
CA ILE A 147 -1.52 1.53 -2.54
C ILE A 147 -0.37 1.30 -3.52
N PRO A 148 -0.49 0.31 -4.43
CA PRO A 148 0.52 0.05 -5.46
C PRO A 148 0.77 1.30 -6.30
N PHE A 149 2.00 1.44 -6.80
CA PHE A 149 2.33 2.47 -7.78
C PHE A 149 2.38 1.83 -9.17
N ALA A 150 1.74 2.48 -10.13
CA ALA A 150 1.82 2.12 -11.53
C ALA A 150 1.89 3.38 -12.40
N GLU A 151 2.53 3.29 -13.56
CA GLU A 151 2.59 4.37 -14.54
C GLU A 151 1.24 4.55 -15.26
N GLU A 152 0.51 3.45 -15.45
CA GLU A 152 -0.81 3.45 -16.06
C GLU A 152 -1.93 3.36 -15.02
N PRO A 153 -3.10 3.95 -15.32
CA PRO A 153 -4.27 3.86 -14.46
C PRO A 153 -4.73 2.42 -14.27
N PHE A 154 -5.12 2.06 -13.05
CA PHE A 154 -5.49 0.69 -12.68
C PHE A 154 -6.72 0.62 -11.77
N VAL A 155 -7.29 -0.57 -11.69
CA VAL A 155 -8.35 -0.96 -10.74
C VAL A 155 -7.68 -1.51 -9.50
N LEU A 156 -7.89 -0.88 -8.34
CA LEU A 156 -7.35 -1.36 -7.07
C LEU A 156 -8.28 -2.44 -6.50
N ALA A 157 -7.74 -3.63 -6.29
CA ALA A 157 -8.41 -4.72 -5.59
C ALA A 157 -7.83 -4.89 -4.17
N ALA A 158 -8.70 -5.10 -3.19
CA ALA A 158 -8.30 -5.28 -1.79
C ALA A 158 -9.30 -6.16 -1.02
N VAL A 159 -8.91 -6.62 0.16
CA VAL A 159 -9.87 -7.17 1.13
C VAL A 159 -10.80 -6.06 1.61
N ASP A 160 -10.23 -5.01 2.15
CA ASP A 160 -10.85 -3.72 2.53
C ASP A 160 -9.72 -2.66 2.58
N LEU A 161 -10.04 -1.39 2.70
CA LEU A 161 -9.06 -0.31 2.81
C LEU A 161 -9.10 0.31 4.21
N ALA A 162 -7.94 0.39 4.84
CA ALA A 162 -7.80 1.13 6.09
C ALA A 162 -7.78 2.65 5.85
N PRO A 163 -8.17 3.48 6.82
CA PRO A 163 -8.11 4.93 6.69
C PRO A 163 -6.73 5.48 6.29
N ALA A 164 -5.65 4.86 6.79
CA ALA A 164 -4.28 5.26 6.47
C ALA A 164 -3.91 5.03 5.00
N ASP A 165 -4.44 3.97 4.36
CA ASP A 165 -4.18 3.65 2.96
C ASP A 165 -4.77 4.69 2.02
N THR A 166 -5.85 5.33 2.45
CA THR A 166 -6.62 6.28 1.64
C THR A 166 -5.93 7.63 1.45
N ALA A 167 -5.02 7.98 2.35
CA ALA A 167 -4.30 9.27 2.31
C ALA A 167 -3.39 9.41 1.07
N THR A 168 -2.94 8.30 0.49
CA THR A 168 -2.08 8.26 -0.69
C THR A 168 -2.81 7.85 -1.97
N LEU A 169 -4.13 7.65 -1.92
CA LEU A 169 -4.93 7.29 -3.07
C LEU A 169 -5.10 8.49 -4.01
N ASP A 170 -4.60 8.34 -5.24
CA ASP A 170 -4.77 9.33 -6.32
C ASP A 170 -5.83 8.82 -7.32
N PRO A 171 -6.98 9.53 -7.46
CA PRO A 171 -8.01 9.18 -8.43
C PRO A 171 -7.58 9.24 -9.91
N LYS A 172 -6.40 9.79 -10.19
CA LYS A 172 -5.83 9.77 -11.54
C LYS A 172 -5.24 8.42 -11.90
N ASN A 173 -4.68 7.73 -10.90
CA ASN A 173 -4.05 6.43 -11.08
C ASN A 173 -5.02 5.29 -10.73
N VAL A 174 -5.79 5.43 -9.63
CA VAL A 174 -6.81 4.45 -9.26
C VAL A 174 -8.13 4.84 -9.91
N ILE A 175 -8.54 4.10 -10.94
CA ILE A 175 -9.76 4.41 -11.72
C ILE A 175 -11.02 3.73 -11.16
N ALA A 176 -10.88 2.68 -10.37
CA ALA A 176 -11.95 2.05 -9.60
C ALA A 176 -11.42 1.30 -8.39
N LEU A 177 -12.31 1.05 -7.43
CA LEU A 177 -12.04 0.22 -6.24
C LEU A 177 -12.93 -1.01 -6.25
N ILE A 178 -12.34 -2.18 -6.00
CA ILE A 178 -13.09 -3.43 -5.81
C ILE A 178 -12.60 -4.12 -4.53
N THR A 179 -13.52 -4.41 -3.60
CA THR A 179 -13.14 -5.08 -2.36
C THR A 179 -13.92 -6.36 -2.12
N SER A 180 -13.25 -7.37 -1.54
CA SER A 180 -13.90 -8.65 -1.21
C SER A 180 -14.81 -8.53 0.00
N ASP A 181 -14.51 -7.60 0.88
CA ASP A 181 -15.23 -7.34 2.13
C ASP A 181 -15.77 -5.90 2.18
N GLY A 182 -16.28 -5.51 3.31
CA GLY A 182 -16.90 -4.21 3.51
C GLY A 182 -18.38 -4.18 3.14
N GLY A 183 -18.98 -3.03 3.31
CA GLY A 183 -20.39 -2.78 3.02
C GLY A 183 -20.64 -1.35 2.55
N PRO A 184 -21.86 -1.00 2.13
CA PRO A 184 -22.19 0.34 1.60
C PRO A 184 -21.96 1.49 2.59
N GLN A 185 -21.81 1.19 3.87
CA GLN A 185 -21.53 2.15 4.95
C GLN A 185 -20.07 2.06 5.46
N ALA A 186 -19.26 1.13 4.92
CA ALA A 186 -17.86 0.97 5.31
C ALA A 186 -17.01 2.19 4.88
N HIS A 187 -15.84 2.32 5.49
CA HIS A 187 -14.92 3.42 5.20
C HIS A 187 -14.57 3.53 3.71
N THR A 188 -14.26 2.40 3.07
CA THR A 188 -13.98 2.31 1.63
C THR A 188 -15.11 2.87 0.77
N ALA A 189 -16.37 2.59 1.12
CA ALA A 189 -17.53 3.10 0.39
C ALA A 189 -17.70 4.63 0.55
N ILE A 190 -17.44 5.15 1.75
CA ILE A 190 -17.46 6.60 2.02
C ILE A 190 -16.37 7.30 1.23
N LEU A 191 -15.16 6.76 1.23
CA LEU A 191 -14.03 7.25 0.47
C LEU A 191 -14.33 7.30 -1.03
N ALA A 192 -14.79 6.20 -1.61
CA ALA A 192 -15.11 6.10 -3.03
C ALA A 192 -16.10 7.18 -3.47
N ARG A 193 -17.14 7.45 -2.66
CA ARG A 193 -18.08 8.54 -2.90
C ARG A 193 -17.41 9.90 -2.81
N GLY A 194 -16.57 10.12 -1.81
CA GLY A 194 -15.84 11.39 -1.61
C GLY A 194 -14.90 11.72 -2.76
N LEU A 195 -14.26 10.71 -3.35
CA LEU A 195 -13.33 10.85 -4.48
C LEU A 195 -14.01 10.75 -5.86
N GLY A 196 -15.29 10.38 -5.92
CA GLY A 196 -16.00 10.16 -7.19
C GLY A 196 -15.45 8.95 -7.97
N LEU A 197 -14.97 7.93 -7.26
CA LEU A 197 -14.42 6.71 -7.84
C LEU A 197 -15.49 5.61 -7.96
N PRO A 198 -15.68 5.01 -9.15
CA PRO A 198 -16.45 3.79 -9.29
C PRO A 198 -15.98 2.73 -8.29
N ALA A 199 -16.89 2.14 -7.53
CA ALA A 199 -16.50 1.18 -6.52
C ALA A 199 -17.54 0.08 -6.29
N ILE A 200 -17.07 -1.14 -6.05
CA ILE A 200 -17.84 -2.32 -5.70
C ILE A 200 -17.25 -2.90 -4.43
N VAL A 201 -18.08 -3.12 -3.41
CA VAL A 201 -17.70 -3.76 -2.16
C VAL A 201 -18.39 -5.12 -2.00
N ALA A 202 -17.89 -5.96 -1.09
CA ALA A 202 -18.39 -7.31 -0.85
C ALA A 202 -18.38 -8.22 -2.11
N ALA A 203 -17.44 -8.01 -3.02
CA ALA A 203 -17.26 -8.82 -4.22
C ALA A 203 -16.28 -9.97 -3.93
N LYS A 204 -16.79 -11.06 -3.34
CA LYS A 204 -15.96 -12.19 -2.94
C LYS A 204 -15.14 -12.76 -4.10
N GLY A 205 -13.86 -13.03 -3.85
CA GLY A 205 -12.92 -13.61 -4.81
C GLY A 205 -12.17 -12.59 -5.69
N VAL A 206 -12.46 -11.28 -5.61
CA VAL A 206 -11.71 -10.26 -6.39
C VAL A 206 -10.23 -10.19 -5.99
N THR A 207 -9.90 -10.61 -4.79
CA THR A 207 -8.52 -10.72 -4.30
C THR A 207 -7.73 -11.87 -4.92
N ASP A 208 -8.40 -12.79 -5.61
CA ASP A 208 -7.75 -13.91 -6.32
C ASP A 208 -7.44 -13.57 -7.79
N ILE A 209 -7.85 -12.38 -8.27
CA ILE A 209 -7.57 -11.93 -9.64
C ILE A 209 -6.07 -11.58 -9.72
N PRO A 210 -5.31 -12.20 -10.65
CA PRO A 210 -3.90 -11.89 -10.80
C PRO A 210 -3.65 -10.42 -11.19
N ASP A 211 -2.57 -9.84 -10.67
CA ASP A 211 -2.12 -8.49 -11.06
C ASP A 211 -1.94 -8.40 -12.59
N GLY A 212 -2.32 -7.25 -13.16
CA GLY A 212 -2.27 -7.00 -14.59
C GLY A 212 -3.44 -7.58 -15.39
N THR A 213 -4.34 -8.36 -14.76
CA THR A 213 -5.56 -8.84 -15.45
C THR A 213 -6.45 -7.65 -15.81
N GLU A 214 -6.78 -7.52 -17.10
CA GLU A 214 -7.74 -6.50 -17.54
C GLU A 214 -9.16 -6.89 -17.09
N VAL A 215 -9.83 -5.98 -16.40
CA VAL A 215 -11.18 -6.18 -15.92
C VAL A 215 -12.13 -5.07 -16.35
N TYR A 216 -13.37 -5.42 -16.56
CA TYR A 216 -14.47 -4.47 -16.64
C TYR A 216 -15.16 -4.37 -15.27
N VAL A 217 -15.32 -3.16 -14.78
CA VAL A 217 -16.02 -2.85 -13.53
C VAL A 217 -17.28 -2.06 -13.86
N ASP A 218 -18.45 -2.62 -13.64
CA ASP A 218 -19.75 -1.92 -13.69
C ASP A 218 -20.31 -1.81 -12.26
N SER A 219 -20.03 -0.70 -11.61
CA SER A 219 -20.52 -0.46 -10.25
C SER A 219 -22.02 -0.14 -10.20
N ASN A 220 -22.69 0.16 -11.31
CA ASN A 220 -24.15 0.31 -11.36
C ASN A 220 -24.81 -1.06 -11.22
N ALA A 221 -24.25 -2.09 -11.88
CA ALA A 221 -24.73 -3.47 -11.82
C ALA A 221 -24.10 -4.26 -10.68
N GLY A 222 -23.02 -3.76 -10.03
CA GLY A 222 -22.26 -4.47 -8.99
C GLY A 222 -21.51 -5.68 -9.54
N ILE A 223 -20.94 -5.58 -10.75
CA ILE A 223 -20.23 -6.69 -11.41
C ILE A 223 -18.79 -6.33 -11.78
N VAL A 224 -17.90 -7.33 -11.72
CA VAL A 224 -16.53 -7.30 -12.22
C VAL A 224 -16.33 -8.48 -13.16
N ASN A 225 -15.97 -8.24 -14.41
CA ASN A 225 -15.68 -9.26 -15.43
C ASN A 225 -14.19 -9.29 -15.74
N THR A 226 -13.55 -10.49 -15.70
CA THR A 226 -12.11 -10.65 -16.01
C THR A 226 -11.80 -10.82 -17.50
N GLU A 227 -12.79 -10.85 -18.34
CA GLU A 227 -12.64 -10.89 -19.81
C GLU A 227 -13.66 -9.91 -20.40
N PRO A 228 -13.29 -8.61 -20.51
CA PRO A 228 -14.20 -7.60 -21.02
C PRO A 228 -14.63 -7.88 -22.46
N THR A 229 -15.93 -7.84 -22.72
CA THR A 229 -16.54 -7.98 -24.04
C THR A 229 -16.49 -6.65 -24.81
N ASP A 230 -16.81 -6.69 -26.10
CA ASP A 230 -16.92 -5.45 -26.90
C ASP A 230 -18.03 -4.53 -26.37
N GLU A 231 -19.13 -5.11 -25.87
CA GLU A 231 -20.21 -4.36 -25.21
C GLU A 231 -19.74 -3.68 -23.92
N ASP A 232 -18.88 -4.34 -23.13
CA ASP A 232 -18.28 -3.78 -21.92
C ASP A 232 -17.35 -2.60 -22.26
N ARG A 233 -16.57 -2.72 -23.35
CA ARG A 233 -15.68 -1.65 -23.82
C ARG A 233 -16.47 -0.43 -24.28
N GLU A 234 -17.51 -0.63 -25.07
CA GLU A 234 -18.41 0.46 -25.48
C GLU A 234 -19.10 1.15 -24.29
N ALA A 235 -19.49 0.37 -23.29
CA ALA A 235 -20.14 0.90 -22.08
C ALA A 235 -19.18 1.75 -21.24
N ALA A 236 -17.92 1.32 -21.12
CA ALA A 236 -16.89 2.07 -20.42
C ALA A 236 -16.52 3.36 -21.17
N GLU A 237 -16.37 3.33 -22.48
CA GLU A 237 -16.11 4.52 -23.31
C GLU A 237 -17.24 5.54 -23.21
N LYS A 238 -18.49 5.09 -23.31
CA LYS A 238 -19.68 5.96 -23.14
C LYS A 238 -19.71 6.62 -21.76
N TYR A 239 -19.22 5.92 -20.72
CA TYR A 239 -19.13 6.49 -19.38
C TYR A 239 -18.01 7.52 -19.28
N ALA A 240 -16.83 7.22 -19.81
CA ALA A 240 -15.68 8.14 -19.81
C ALA A 240 -16.02 9.47 -20.53
N ASN A 241 -16.72 9.42 -21.65
CA ASN A 241 -17.14 10.58 -22.41
C ASN A 241 -18.27 11.42 -21.76
N ARG A 242 -18.90 10.93 -20.68
CA ARG A 242 -19.94 11.65 -19.92
C ARG A 242 -19.43 12.29 -18.64
N LYS A 243 -18.21 11.99 -18.23
CA LYS A 243 -17.57 12.59 -17.06
C LYS A 243 -17.15 14.02 -17.45
N PRO A 244 -17.66 15.09 -16.79
CA PRO A 244 -17.31 16.48 -17.09
C PRO A 244 -15.84 16.79 -16.78
#